data_bf3fc0698209be7ca953884345196bed
#
_entry.id   bf3fc0698209be7ca953884345196bed
#
_cell.length_a   1.000
_cell.length_b   1.000
_cell.length_c   1.000
_cell.angle_alpha   90.00
_cell.angle_beta   90.00
_cell.angle_gamma   90.00
#
_symmetry.space_group_name_H-M   'P 1'
#
loop_
_entity.id
_entity.type
_entity.pdbx_description
1 polymer ?
#
loop_
_entity_poly.entity_id
_entity_poly.type
_entity_poly.pdbx_seq_one_letter_code
_entity_poly.pdbx_strand_id
1 'polypeptide(L)'
;MIDLLYNHSSDVYSANGEDGINEYILKHLKLDNGVVLEIGAWDGFFDSNCANLWSNGSYNGILIEATSKLNIADLESRYDNINCYRELISSSNDRDTHDRV
;
A
#
# COMPACT_ATOMS: atom_id res chain seq x y z
N MET A 1 -11.62 10.06 -20.89
CA MET A 1 -11.41 9.35 -19.61
C MET A 1 -10.03 9.63 -19.02
N ILE A 2 -8.98 9.48 -19.79
CA ILE A 2 -7.63 9.72 -19.28
C ILE A 2 -7.46 11.14 -18.79
N ASP A 3 -7.97 12.11 -19.56
CA ASP A 3 -7.85 13.50 -19.15
C ASP A 3 -8.59 13.76 -17.85
N LEU A 4 -9.71 13.06 -17.65
CA LEU A 4 -10.46 13.19 -16.42
C LEU A 4 -9.70 12.64 -15.24
N LEU A 5 -8.94 11.57 -15.44
CA LEU A 5 -8.14 11.01 -14.36
C LEU A 5 -7.09 12.00 -13.88
N TYR A 6 -6.46 12.71 -14.79
CA TYR A 6 -5.48 13.71 -14.42
C TYR A 6 -6.09 14.79 -13.53
N ASN A 7 -7.36 15.14 -13.79
CA ASN A 7 -8.02 16.16 -13.00
C ASN A 7 -8.26 15.74 -11.56
N HIS A 8 -8.12 14.45 -11.27
CA HIS A 8 -8.31 13.92 -9.91
C HIS A 8 -6.99 13.62 -9.20
N SER A 9 -5.86 14.01 -9.78
CA SER A 9 -4.56 13.81 -9.16
C SER A 9 -4.47 14.53 -7.84
N SER A 10 -4.00 13.84 -6.82
CA SER A 10 -3.67 14.48 -5.54
C SER A 10 -2.81 13.51 -4.75
N ASP A 11 -2.02 14.05 -3.84
CA ASP A 11 -1.13 13.25 -3.01
C ASP A 11 -1.46 13.46 -1.55
N VAL A 12 -1.75 12.36 -0.86
CA VAL A 12 -1.77 12.34 0.60
C VAL A 12 -0.48 11.68 1.07
N TYR A 13 -0.13 10.54 0.50
CA TYR A 13 1.11 9.83 0.77
C TYR A 13 1.89 9.53 -0.51
N SER A 14 1.24 9.47 -1.66
CA SER A 14 1.89 9.18 -2.93
C SER A 14 2.66 10.38 -3.46
N ALA A 15 3.41 10.20 -4.54
CA ALA A 15 4.32 11.22 -5.03
C ALA A 15 3.90 11.86 -6.36
N ASN A 16 3.05 11.19 -7.15
CA ASN A 16 2.72 11.64 -8.50
C ASN A 16 1.21 11.73 -8.73
N GLY A 17 0.46 12.04 -7.68
CA GLY A 17 -0.99 12.23 -7.79
C GLY A 17 -1.81 10.96 -7.71
N GLU A 18 -1.16 9.83 -7.39
CA GLU A 18 -1.82 8.52 -7.44
C GLU A 18 -2.96 8.41 -6.44
N ASP A 19 -2.83 9.00 -5.26
CA ASP A 19 -3.89 8.87 -4.25
C ASP A 19 -5.21 9.40 -4.75
N GLY A 20 -5.21 10.57 -5.36
CA GLY A 20 -6.45 11.14 -5.89
C GLY A 20 -7.01 10.34 -7.04
N ILE A 21 -6.15 9.85 -7.91
CA ILE A 21 -6.57 9.04 -9.05
C ILE A 21 -7.16 7.71 -8.57
N ASN A 22 -6.50 7.08 -7.59
CA ASN A 22 -6.99 5.82 -7.03
C ASN A 22 -8.36 6.02 -6.37
N GLU A 23 -8.52 7.07 -5.60
CA GLU A 23 -9.81 7.37 -4.97
C GLU A 23 -10.90 7.55 -6.01
N TYR A 24 -10.62 8.29 -7.07
CA TYR A 24 -11.61 8.53 -8.11
C TYR A 24 -12.01 7.23 -8.80
N ILE A 25 -11.03 6.39 -9.16
CA ILE A 25 -11.30 5.13 -9.85
C ILE A 25 -12.13 4.20 -8.96
N LEU A 26 -11.71 4.03 -7.70
CA LEU A 26 -12.39 3.12 -6.79
C LEU A 26 -13.82 3.57 -6.51
N LYS A 27 -14.01 4.86 -6.34
CA LYS A 27 -15.33 5.41 -6.10
C LYS A 27 -16.22 5.25 -7.32
N HIS A 28 -15.66 5.50 -8.50
CA HIS A 28 -16.41 5.38 -9.76
C HIS A 28 -16.85 3.93 -10.00
N LEU A 29 -16.01 2.97 -9.63
CA LEU A 29 -16.33 1.56 -9.74
C LEU A 29 -17.12 1.03 -8.56
N LYS A 30 -17.40 1.89 -7.56
CA LYS A 30 -18.14 1.54 -6.35
C LYS A 30 -17.42 0.45 -5.54
N LEU A 31 -16.10 0.52 -5.52
CA LEU A 31 -15.26 -0.39 -4.74
C LEU A 31 -14.77 0.39 -3.53
N ASP A 32 -15.47 0.31 -2.42
CA ASP A 32 -15.21 1.12 -1.25
C ASP A 32 -14.54 0.38 -0.11
N ASN A 33 -14.23 -0.90 -0.30
CA ASN A 33 -13.47 -1.66 0.69
C ASN A 33 -12.73 -2.79 -0.01
N GLY A 34 -11.82 -3.43 0.70
CA GLY A 34 -11.04 -4.53 0.15
C GLY A 34 -9.69 -4.64 0.85
N VAL A 35 -8.75 -5.27 0.18
CA VAL A 35 -7.39 -5.47 0.68
C VAL A 35 -6.41 -4.87 -0.31
N VAL A 36 -5.46 -4.09 0.19
CA VAL A 36 -4.38 -3.55 -0.63
C VAL A 36 -3.05 -4.12 -0.15
N LEU A 37 -2.13 -4.29 -1.07
CA LEU A 37 -0.82 -4.87 -0.80
C LEU A 37 0.25 -3.89 -1.24
N GLU A 38 1.21 -3.65 -0.36
CA GLU A 38 2.37 -2.82 -0.70
C GLU A 38 3.64 -3.60 -0.43
N ILE A 39 4.45 -3.84 -1.46
CA ILE A 39 5.76 -4.46 -1.33
C ILE A 39 6.79 -3.35 -1.39
N GLY A 40 7.75 -3.35 -0.46
CA GLY A 40 8.69 -2.25 -0.32
C GLY A 40 8.04 -1.07 0.37
N ALA A 41 7.32 -1.33 1.44
CA ALA A 41 6.46 -0.32 2.05
C ALA A 41 7.22 0.78 2.81
N TRP A 42 8.54 0.63 3.01
CA TRP A 42 9.40 1.58 3.72
C TRP A 42 8.84 1.78 5.14
N ASP A 43 8.44 3.00 5.49
CA ASP A 43 7.86 3.25 6.81
C ASP A 43 6.32 3.09 6.81
N GLY A 44 5.76 2.70 5.70
CA GLY A 44 4.32 2.52 5.52
C GLY A 44 3.65 3.69 4.83
N PHE A 45 4.27 4.85 4.81
CA PHE A 45 3.65 6.09 4.33
C PHE A 45 4.39 6.76 3.18
N PHE A 46 5.72 6.80 3.23
CA PHE A 46 6.50 7.60 2.28
C PHE A 46 6.32 7.08 0.86
N ASP A 47 5.85 7.94 -0.02
CA ASP A 47 5.57 7.61 -1.43
C ASP A 47 4.64 6.42 -1.60
N SER A 48 3.81 6.13 -0.61
CA SER A 48 2.92 4.97 -0.67
C SER A 48 1.73 5.22 -1.58
N ASN A 49 1.41 4.26 -2.41
CA ASN A 49 0.20 4.28 -3.22
C ASN A 49 -1.00 3.66 -2.51
N CYS A 50 -0.78 3.06 -1.35
CA CYS A 50 -1.83 2.34 -0.61
C CYS A 50 -2.21 2.98 0.71
N ALA A 51 -1.29 3.78 1.31
CA ALA A 51 -1.50 4.29 2.67
C ALA A 51 -2.76 5.13 2.80
N ASN A 52 -3.11 5.89 1.78
CA ASN A 52 -4.31 6.69 1.81
C ASN A 52 -5.56 5.82 1.96
N LEU A 53 -5.53 4.61 1.43
CA LEU A 53 -6.68 3.71 1.45
C LEU A 53 -6.81 2.98 2.79
N TRP A 54 -5.71 2.48 3.34
CA TRP A 54 -5.79 1.73 4.59
C TRP A 54 -5.78 2.64 5.81
N SER A 55 -5.14 3.81 5.75
CA SER A 55 -5.02 4.68 6.93
C SER A 55 -6.34 5.30 7.32
N ASN A 56 -7.28 5.45 6.41
CA ASN A 56 -8.60 5.97 6.74
C ASN A 56 -9.58 4.85 7.14
N GLY A 57 -9.14 3.60 7.12
CA GLY A 57 -9.96 2.49 7.59
C GLY A 57 -10.85 1.83 6.53
N SER A 58 -10.86 2.35 5.31
CA SER A 58 -11.75 1.80 4.27
C SER A 58 -11.23 0.48 3.72
N TYR A 59 -9.92 0.28 3.72
CA TYR A 59 -9.29 -0.93 3.18
C TYR A 59 -8.41 -1.57 4.22
N ASN A 60 -8.24 -2.88 4.13
CA ASN A 60 -7.22 -3.58 4.90
C ASN A 60 -5.91 -3.52 4.13
N GLY A 61 -4.80 -3.44 4.82
CA GLY A 61 -3.50 -3.33 4.18
C GLY A 61 -2.57 -4.46 4.57
N ILE A 62 -1.79 -4.93 3.60
CA ILE A 62 -0.69 -5.86 3.84
C ILE A 62 0.57 -5.13 3.42
N LEU A 63 1.46 -4.86 4.38
CA LEU A 63 2.67 -4.09 4.13
C LEU A 63 3.88 -4.98 4.31
N ILE A 64 4.74 -5.01 3.30
CA ILE A 64 5.94 -5.85 3.31
C ILE A 64 7.15 -4.97 3.08
N GLU A 65 8.11 -5.05 3.99
CA GLU A 65 9.33 -4.25 3.91
C GLU A 65 10.49 -5.03 4.48
N ALA A 66 11.62 -5.03 3.77
CA ALA A 66 12.80 -5.80 4.19
C ALA A 66 13.59 -5.13 5.32
N THR A 67 13.51 -3.80 5.42
CA THR A 67 14.36 -3.05 6.36
C THR A 67 13.64 -2.71 7.64
N SER A 68 14.38 -2.17 8.59
CA SER A 68 13.80 -1.73 9.87
C SER A 68 13.04 -0.41 9.77
N LYS A 69 12.92 0.16 8.59
CA LYS A 69 12.16 1.40 8.40
C LYS A 69 10.67 1.18 8.71
N LEU A 70 10.16 -0.03 8.51
CA LEU A 70 8.79 -0.34 8.85
C LEU A 70 8.74 -0.74 10.33
N ASN A 71 8.14 0.10 11.16
CA ASN A 71 7.99 -0.20 12.58
C ASN A 71 6.67 -0.97 12.77
N ILE A 72 6.79 -2.29 12.68
CA ILE A 72 5.62 -3.18 12.68
C ILE A 72 4.82 -3.04 13.97
N ALA A 73 5.49 -3.08 15.11
CA ALA A 73 4.81 -3.03 16.40
C ALA A 73 4.02 -1.73 16.55
N ASP A 74 4.61 -0.60 16.16
CA ASP A 74 3.95 0.68 16.27
C ASP A 74 2.74 0.77 15.33
N LEU A 75 2.94 0.38 14.07
CA LEU A 75 1.86 0.48 13.09
C LEU A 75 0.68 -0.43 13.44
N GLU A 76 0.97 -1.66 13.81
CA GLU A 76 -0.10 -2.60 14.14
C GLU A 76 -0.80 -2.24 15.45
N SER A 77 -0.16 -1.46 16.31
CA SER A 77 -0.82 -0.97 17.52
C SER A 77 -1.75 0.19 17.23
N ARG A 78 -1.50 0.96 16.17
CA ARG A 78 -2.31 2.13 15.84
C ARG A 78 -3.40 1.84 14.82
N TYR A 79 -3.21 0.81 14.01
CA TYR A 79 -4.16 0.46 12.95
C TYR A 79 -4.46 -1.02 13.05
N ASP A 80 -5.71 -1.36 13.26
CA ASP A 80 -6.10 -2.77 13.39
C ASP A 80 -6.45 -3.42 12.04
N ASN A 81 -6.38 -2.63 10.98
CA ASN A 81 -6.72 -3.10 9.64
C ASN A 81 -5.51 -3.36 8.77
N ILE A 82 -4.30 -3.46 9.36
CA ILE A 82 -3.11 -3.78 8.58
C ILE A 82 -2.36 -4.96 9.21
N ASN A 83 -1.63 -5.66 8.36
CA ASN A 83 -0.69 -6.69 8.75
C ASN A 83 0.64 -6.37 8.10
N CYS A 84 1.71 -6.35 8.89
CA CYS A 84 3.02 -5.96 8.43
C CYS A 84 3.98 -7.14 8.49
N TYR A 85 4.83 -7.25 7.48
CA TYR A 85 5.79 -8.36 7.40
C TYR A 85 7.17 -7.82 7.02
N ARG A 86 8.20 -8.35 7.66
CA ARG A 86 9.57 -7.97 7.35
C ARG A 86 10.17 -9.04 6.46
N GLU A 87 10.07 -8.83 5.15
CA GLU A 87 10.48 -9.80 4.15
C GLU A 87 11.18 -9.12 3.00
N LEU A 88 12.11 -9.81 2.37
CA LEU A 88 12.72 -9.37 1.14
C LEU A 88 12.10 -10.17 -0.01
N ILE A 89 11.42 -9.48 -0.90
CA ILE A 89 10.77 -10.08 -2.05
C ILE A 89 11.56 -9.71 -3.30
N SER A 90 12.06 -10.71 -4.02
CA SER A 90 12.74 -10.46 -5.28
C SER A 90 12.64 -11.70 -6.16
N SER A 91 12.80 -11.50 -7.47
CA SER A 91 12.71 -12.62 -8.40
C SER A 91 13.84 -13.62 -8.21
N SER A 92 15.00 -13.18 -7.73
CA SER A 92 16.09 -14.10 -7.49
C SER A 92 15.86 -14.97 -6.26
N ASN A 93 15.07 -14.51 -5.31
CA ASN A 93 14.75 -15.28 -4.13
C ASN A 93 13.74 -16.37 -4.43
N ASP A 94 12.93 -16.19 -5.44
CA ASP A 94 11.90 -17.14 -5.77
C ASP A 94 12.43 -18.53 -5.94
N ARG A 95 13.48 -18.67 -6.71
CA ARG A 95 14.01 -19.98 -6.95
C ARG A 95 14.60 -20.58 -5.71
N ASP A 96 15.26 -19.74 -4.92
CA ASP A 96 16.03 -20.24 -3.80
C ASP A 96 15.20 -20.47 -2.57
N THR A 97 14.25 -19.60 -2.30
CA THR A 97 13.49 -19.71 -1.08
C THR A 97 12.14 -20.28 -1.31
N HIS A 98 11.52 -19.99 -2.43
CA HIS A 98 10.24 -20.52 -2.71
C HIS A 98 10.24 -21.98 -2.82
N ASP A 99 11.26 -22.50 -3.45
CA ASP A 99 11.37 -23.91 -3.57
C ASP A 99 11.38 -24.56 -2.25
N ARG A 100 11.72 -23.82 -1.29
CA ARG A 100 11.88 -24.31 0.02
C ARG A 100 10.75 -23.92 0.93
N VAL A 101 9.91 -23.11 0.45
CA VAL A 101 8.79 -22.63 1.27
C VAL A 101 7.48 -23.12 0.73
#